data_e3f4a0f583db653b8d6606e2f64aaf16
#
_entry.id   e3f4a0f583db653b8d6606e2f64aaf16
#
_cell.length_a   1.000
_cell.length_b   1.000
_cell.length_c   1.000
_cell.angle_alpha   90.00
_cell.angle_beta   90.00
_cell.angle_gamma   90.00
#
_symmetry.space_group_name_H-M   'P 1'
#
loop_
_entity.id
_entity.type
_entity.pdbx_description
1 polymer ?
#
loop_
_entity_poly.entity_id
_entity_poly.type
_entity_poly.pdbx_seq_one_letter_code
_entity_poly.pdbx_strand_id
1 'polypeptide(L)'
;MLNVPSQAFPAPNSQQRVSQSARNKVALKPGCSLMDWIRLTKSGKDLTGFRGRLIEVTEEELRKHNTRDDCWTCIRGMVYNVSPYMQFHPGGEDELLKAAGVDGTDLFDQVHRWVNYESMLKECLVGRMAAKPSTLIHGSSNTQKINPSVNRLYPSSPSTLLESNLPSSLLPPPTKDHCPRFDWFQTDVTVNITVYTKCKIPTSGITVVDLQGGTLRVEVFLGKLSYLLHLQLSHEVQEHLSVHTASAVGRVQVCMHKVSSGQWAKLGEPLESHDSFLHRKDCALFYRKCVLVSKTHVTHDTSVFHFQMPPGTVMQIPVGEHVYLKTTVKGDSLAISSPNGSFSLRPLHDITHLYLLAAGTGFTPMARLIRFTLHNVGNLRNTKLMFFNRQESDILWRSELDQLAEMEEKFEVKHVLSEPSDDWTGCRGRIDASLLMDFMSRPKESRCFVCICGPTPFTKLARGLVQQMGYCDEEIHTFLG
;
A
#
# COMPACT_ATOMS: atom_id res chain seq x y z
N MET A 1 3.15 -45.28 3.24
CA MET A 1 4.07 -44.28 3.83
C MET A 1 3.62 -42.92 3.28
N LEU A 2 3.07 -42.09 4.14
CA LEU A 2 2.62 -40.75 3.73
C LEU A 2 3.85 -39.84 3.65
N ASN A 3 4.20 -39.38 2.45
CA ASN A 3 5.23 -38.36 2.26
C ASN A 3 4.72 -37.04 2.89
N VAL A 4 5.19 -36.77 4.11
CA VAL A 4 5.08 -35.45 4.73
C VAL A 4 6.09 -34.55 4.01
N PRO A 5 5.69 -33.40 3.45
CA PRO A 5 6.65 -32.49 2.83
C PRO A 5 7.66 -32.03 3.90
N SER A 6 8.91 -32.38 3.74
CA SER A 6 9.98 -32.10 4.73
C SER A 6 10.42 -30.62 4.78
N GLN A 7 9.78 -29.73 4.02
CA GLN A 7 10.17 -28.32 3.88
C GLN A 7 9.28 -27.32 4.62
N ALA A 8 8.31 -27.78 5.43
CA ALA A 8 7.48 -26.88 6.24
C ALA A 8 8.17 -26.37 7.52
N PHE A 9 9.32 -26.92 7.88
CA PHE A 9 10.05 -26.55 9.10
C PHE A 9 11.52 -26.20 8.81
N PRO A 10 12.03 -25.08 9.35
CA PRO A 10 13.44 -24.75 9.24
C PRO A 10 14.31 -25.88 9.84
N ALA A 11 15.47 -26.14 9.22
CA ALA A 11 16.41 -27.12 9.71
C ALA A 11 16.78 -26.88 11.18
N PRO A 12 17.09 -27.93 11.97
CA PRO A 12 17.33 -27.82 13.42
C PRO A 12 18.37 -26.78 13.83
N ASN A 13 19.37 -26.50 12.98
CA ASN A 13 20.47 -25.56 13.22
C ASN A 13 20.42 -24.31 12.33
N SER A 14 19.28 -23.99 11.68
CA SER A 14 19.17 -22.77 10.87
C SER A 14 19.12 -21.54 11.76
N GLN A 15 19.70 -20.43 11.32
CA GLN A 15 19.61 -19.11 12.00
C GLN A 15 18.16 -18.70 12.30
N GLN A 16 17.20 -19.25 11.59
CA GLN A 16 15.77 -19.06 11.82
C GLN A 16 15.26 -19.69 13.11
N ARG A 17 15.90 -20.75 13.61
CA ARG A 17 15.58 -21.37 14.91
C ARG A 17 16.33 -20.70 16.08
N VAL A 18 17.50 -20.15 15.85
CA VAL A 18 18.36 -19.56 16.89
C VAL A 18 17.90 -18.16 17.31
N SER A 19 17.20 -17.41 16.44
CA SER A 19 16.70 -16.05 16.74
C SER A 19 15.34 -16.02 17.43
N GLN A 20 14.77 -17.15 17.81
CA GLN A 20 13.50 -17.18 18.53
C GLN A 20 13.78 -17.06 20.04
N SER A 21 13.45 -15.88 20.61
CA SER A 21 13.19 -15.76 22.04
C SER A 21 12.26 -16.91 22.46
N ALA A 22 12.59 -17.54 23.61
CA ALA A 22 11.88 -18.70 24.13
C ALA A 22 10.35 -18.49 24.05
N ARG A 23 9.71 -19.14 23.08
CA ARG A 23 8.25 -19.19 23.01
C ARG A 23 7.81 -20.11 24.13
N ASN A 24 7.05 -19.60 25.07
CA ASN A 24 6.40 -20.40 26.10
C ASN A 24 5.39 -21.34 25.42
N LYS A 25 5.82 -22.57 25.12
CA LYS A 25 4.89 -23.61 24.68
C LYS A 25 4.19 -24.15 25.92
N VAL A 26 2.87 -24.14 25.87
CA VAL A 26 2.05 -24.76 26.91
C VAL A 26 2.02 -26.27 26.66
N ALA A 27 2.16 -27.07 27.71
CA ALA A 27 2.03 -28.50 27.60
C ALA A 27 0.56 -28.86 27.29
N LEU A 28 0.33 -29.43 26.11
CA LEU A 28 -1.00 -29.85 25.69
C LEU A 28 -1.43 -31.11 26.48
N LYS A 29 -2.72 -31.19 26.75
CA LYS A 29 -3.30 -32.36 27.41
C LYS A 29 -3.15 -33.62 26.53
N PRO A 30 -3.07 -34.81 27.10
CA PRO A 30 -3.12 -36.04 26.34
C PRO A 30 -4.34 -36.09 25.43
N GLY A 31 -4.16 -36.46 24.16
CA GLY A 31 -5.23 -36.45 23.16
C GLY A 31 -5.47 -35.09 22.45
N CYS A 32 -4.63 -34.08 22.71
CA CYS A 32 -4.72 -32.76 22.07
C CYS A 32 -3.50 -32.44 21.19
N SER A 33 -2.84 -33.46 20.66
CA SER A 33 -1.72 -33.25 19.72
C SER A 33 -2.20 -32.76 18.34
N LEU A 34 -1.27 -32.28 17.53
CA LEU A 34 -1.55 -31.93 16.13
C LEU A 34 -2.15 -33.10 15.34
N MET A 35 -1.73 -34.34 15.64
CA MET A 35 -2.31 -35.53 15.00
C MET A 35 -3.74 -35.79 15.43
N ASP A 36 -4.09 -35.48 16.67
CA ASP A 36 -5.45 -35.60 17.17
C ASP A 36 -6.33 -34.52 16.56
N TRP A 37 -5.80 -33.31 16.34
CA TRP A 37 -6.47 -32.26 15.59
C TRP A 37 -6.78 -32.71 14.15
N ILE A 38 -5.80 -33.26 13.44
CA ILE A 38 -5.99 -33.78 12.07
C ILE A 38 -7.03 -34.91 12.03
N ARG A 39 -7.10 -35.75 13.06
CA ARG A 39 -8.14 -36.78 13.17
C ARG A 39 -9.53 -36.17 13.39
N LEU A 40 -9.61 -35.15 14.24
CA LEU A 40 -10.87 -34.44 14.50
C LEU A 40 -11.38 -33.76 13.23
N THR A 41 -10.54 -33.04 12.49
CA THR A 41 -10.94 -32.37 11.23
C THR A 41 -11.39 -33.37 10.15
N LYS A 42 -10.80 -34.58 10.13
CA LYS A 42 -11.18 -35.65 9.19
C LYS A 42 -12.38 -36.49 9.65
N SER A 43 -12.89 -36.29 10.85
CA SER A 43 -14.01 -37.08 11.39
C SER A 43 -15.38 -36.76 10.77
N GLY A 44 -15.47 -35.72 9.94
CA GLY A 44 -16.73 -35.25 9.35
C GLY A 44 -17.62 -34.48 10.32
N LYS A 45 -17.13 -34.18 11.54
CA LYS A 45 -17.83 -33.32 12.49
C LYS A 45 -17.89 -31.89 12.00
N ASP A 46 -19.05 -31.27 12.02
CA ASP A 46 -19.20 -29.86 11.72
C ASP A 46 -18.57 -29.03 12.85
N LEU A 47 -17.45 -28.36 12.54
CA LEU A 47 -16.71 -27.50 13.47
C LEU A 47 -17.13 -26.04 13.38
N THR A 48 -17.93 -25.68 12.36
CA THR A 48 -18.41 -24.31 12.15
C THR A 48 -19.79 -24.07 12.75
N GLY A 49 -20.63 -25.11 12.83
CA GLY A 49 -22.05 -25.01 13.14
C GLY A 49 -22.93 -24.67 11.91
N PHE A 50 -22.33 -24.47 10.74
CA PHE A 50 -23.03 -24.04 9.52
C PHE A 50 -23.11 -25.13 8.43
N ARG A 51 -22.70 -26.35 8.73
CA ARG A 51 -22.67 -27.51 7.80
C ARG A 51 -22.01 -27.20 6.46
N GLY A 52 -20.88 -26.47 6.50
CA GLY A 52 -20.09 -26.10 5.31
C GLY A 52 -20.66 -24.92 4.51
N ARG A 53 -21.73 -24.27 4.96
CA ARG A 53 -22.26 -23.06 4.33
C ARG A 53 -21.43 -21.86 4.77
N LEU A 54 -20.80 -21.17 3.81
CA LEU A 54 -20.05 -19.94 4.07
C LEU A 54 -21.01 -18.75 4.14
N ILE A 55 -20.77 -17.85 5.11
CA ILE A 55 -21.58 -16.65 5.33
C ILE A 55 -20.70 -15.39 5.21
N GLU A 56 -21.35 -14.24 4.96
CA GLU A 56 -20.72 -12.94 5.15
C GLU A 56 -20.89 -12.50 6.60
N VAL A 57 -19.78 -12.17 7.26
CA VAL A 57 -19.73 -11.81 8.68
C VAL A 57 -19.47 -10.33 8.81
N THR A 58 -20.36 -9.59 9.45
CA THR A 58 -20.12 -8.18 9.77
C THR A 58 -19.18 -8.05 10.98
N GLU A 59 -18.58 -6.88 11.15
CA GLU A 59 -17.73 -6.61 12.31
C GLU A 59 -18.51 -6.70 13.64
N GLU A 60 -19.80 -6.32 13.63
CA GLU A 60 -20.69 -6.43 14.78
C GLU A 60 -20.99 -7.88 15.12
N GLU A 61 -21.20 -8.72 14.11
CA GLU A 61 -21.42 -10.16 14.31
C GLU A 61 -20.16 -10.82 14.86
N LEU A 62 -18.99 -10.53 14.26
CA LEU A 62 -17.71 -11.08 14.73
C LEU A 62 -17.47 -10.79 16.22
N ARG A 63 -17.78 -9.58 16.70
CA ARG A 63 -17.60 -9.17 18.09
C ARG A 63 -18.44 -9.96 19.10
N LYS A 64 -19.53 -10.59 18.68
CA LYS A 64 -20.37 -11.40 19.58
C LYS A 64 -19.69 -12.72 19.95
N HIS A 65 -18.81 -13.22 19.09
CA HIS A 65 -18.12 -14.50 19.24
C HIS A 65 -16.75 -14.33 19.91
N ASN A 66 -16.74 -13.86 21.15
CA ASN A 66 -15.54 -13.46 21.89
C ASN A 66 -15.29 -14.24 23.17
N THR A 67 -15.98 -15.37 23.35
CA THR A 67 -15.81 -16.23 24.53
C THR A 67 -15.04 -17.49 24.15
N ARG A 68 -14.55 -18.23 25.17
CA ARG A 68 -13.79 -19.46 24.98
C ARG A 68 -14.55 -20.54 24.18
N ASP A 69 -15.84 -20.68 24.46
CA ASP A 69 -16.67 -21.71 23.86
C ASP A 69 -17.34 -21.26 22.56
N ASP A 70 -17.30 -19.95 22.31
CA ASP A 70 -17.79 -19.32 21.07
C ASP A 70 -16.80 -18.24 20.65
N CYS A 71 -15.73 -18.67 19.97
CA CYS A 71 -14.60 -17.83 19.60
C CYS A 71 -14.39 -17.82 18.10
N TRP A 72 -14.73 -16.70 17.50
CA TRP A 72 -14.40 -16.45 16.09
C TRP A 72 -13.27 -15.43 16.00
N THR A 73 -12.47 -15.58 15.00
CA THR A 73 -11.43 -14.58 14.64
C THR A 73 -11.37 -14.41 13.14
N CYS A 74 -11.09 -13.20 12.72
CA CYS A 74 -10.79 -12.93 11.32
C CYS A 74 -9.27 -13.07 11.11
N ILE A 75 -8.87 -13.77 10.06
CA ILE A 75 -7.47 -13.83 9.60
C ILE A 75 -7.49 -13.52 8.10
N ARG A 76 -6.93 -12.37 7.74
CA ARG A 76 -6.83 -11.89 6.33
C ARG A 76 -8.16 -11.88 5.60
N GLY A 77 -9.20 -11.36 6.28
CA GLY A 77 -10.54 -11.23 5.72
C GLY A 77 -11.40 -12.51 5.74
N MET A 78 -10.84 -13.64 6.17
CA MET A 78 -11.56 -14.89 6.34
C MET A 78 -11.85 -15.14 7.82
N VAL A 79 -13.09 -15.53 8.16
CA VAL A 79 -13.54 -15.72 9.53
C VAL A 79 -13.53 -17.20 9.86
N TYR A 80 -12.90 -17.54 10.98
CA TYR A 80 -12.76 -18.92 11.48
C TYR A 80 -13.35 -19.05 12.88
N ASN A 81 -14.13 -20.12 13.11
CA ASN A 81 -14.48 -20.54 14.44
C ASN A 81 -13.33 -21.33 15.05
N VAL A 82 -12.60 -20.73 15.96
CA VAL A 82 -11.43 -21.36 16.58
C VAL A 82 -11.72 -22.00 17.92
N SER A 83 -13.00 -22.01 18.40
CA SER A 83 -13.40 -22.68 19.63
C SER A 83 -12.97 -24.14 19.67
N PRO A 84 -13.17 -24.96 18.60
CA PRO A 84 -12.74 -26.35 18.59
C PRO A 84 -11.22 -26.51 18.64
N TYR A 85 -10.46 -25.50 18.23
CA TYR A 85 -8.99 -25.55 18.17
C TYR A 85 -8.32 -25.12 19.46
N MET A 86 -9.02 -24.52 20.41
CA MET A 86 -8.47 -24.00 21.67
C MET A 86 -7.54 -24.96 22.38
N GLN A 87 -7.98 -26.22 22.57
CA GLN A 87 -7.22 -27.24 23.29
C GLN A 87 -6.02 -27.79 22.50
N PHE A 88 -5.99 -27.59 21.20
CA PHE A 88 -4.93 -28.08 20.29
C PHE A 88 -3.88 -27.01 19.99
N HIS A 89 -4.06 -25.79 20.47
CA HIS A 89 -3.17 -24.68 20.17
C HIS A 89 -1.89 -24.74 21.02
N PRO A 90 -0.69 -24.91 20.42
CA PRO A 90 0.56 -25.04 21.17
C PRO A 90 0.97 -23.79 21.97
N GLY A 91 0.43 -22.62 21.60
CA GLY A 91 0.63 -21.37 22.33
C GLY A 91 -0.28 -21.19 23.55
N GLY A 92 -1.25 -22.11 23.75
CA GLY A 92 -2.26 -22.02 24.79
C GLY A 92 -3.55 -21.32 24.34
N GLU A 93 -4.60 -21.51 25.12
CA GLU A 93 -5.93 -20.95 24.87
C GLU A 93 -5.91 -19.40 25.00
N ASP A 94 -5.16 -18.87 25.97
CA ASP A 94 -5.07 -17.44 26.27
C ASP A 94 -4.55 -16.62 25.07
N GLU A 95 -3.65 -17.20 24.29
CA GLU A 95 -3.13 -16.53 23.09
C GLU A 95 -4.18 -16.45 21.97
N LEU A 96 -5.01 -17.47 21.81
CA LEU A 96 -6.15 -17.43 20.87
C LEU A 96 -7.23 -16.46 21.31
N LEU A 97 -7.51 -16.37 22.60
CA LEU A 97 -8.52 -15.46 23.15
C LEU A 97 -8.18 -13.98 22.93
N LYS A 98 -6.92 -13.64 22.75
CA LYS A 98 -6.52 -12.26 22.38
C LYS A 98 -7.05 -11.83 21.01
N ALA A 99 -7.35 -12.79 20.13
CA ALA A 99 -7.90 -12.56 18.80
C ALA A 99 -9.41 -12.84 18.73
N ALA A 100 -10.06 -13.13 19.86
CA ALA A 100 -11.47 -13.46 19.92
C ALA A 100 -12.36 -12.26 19.58
N GLY A 101 -13.28 -12.43 18.63
CA GLY A 101 -14.24 -11.40 18.24
C GLY A 101 -13.64 -10.23 17.45
N VAL A 102 -12.38 -10.31 17.00
CA VAL A 102 -11.68 -9.22 16.30
C VAL A 102 -10.89 -9.73 15.10
N ASP A 103 -10.39 -8.79 14.30
CA ASP A 103 -9.41 -9.11 13.27
C ASP A 103 -8.06 -9.42 13.93
N GLY A 104 -7.76 -10.71 14.02
CA GLY A 104 -6.53 -11.25 14.59
C GLY A 104 -5.37 -11.36 13.60
N THR A 105 -5.49 -10.79 12.40
CA THR A 105 -4.47 -10.91 11.35
C THR A 105 -3.09 -10.49 11.84
N ASP A 106 -2.99 -9.35 12.51
CA ASP A 106 -1.71 -8.84 13.01
C ASP A 106 -1.13 -9.70 14.12
N LEU A 107 -1.97 -10.16 15.06
CA LEU A 107 -1.56 -11.08 16.14
C LEU A 107 -1.07 -12.41 15.56
N PHE A 108 -1.80 -12.94 14.59
CA PHE A 108 -1.43 -14.17 13.90
C PHE A 108 -0.10 -14.01 13.16
N ASP A 109 0.09 -12.94 12.41
CA ASP A 109 1.29 -12.68 11.63
C ASP A 109 2.53 -12.41 12.50
N GLN A 110 2.36 -11.91 13.71
CA GLN A 110 3.46 -11.73 14.68
C GLN A 110 4.04 -13.07 15.16
N VAL A 111 3.20 -14.05 15.39
CA VAL A 111 3.58 -15.30 16.07
C VAL A 111 3.65 -16.49 15.11
N HIS A 112 2.73 -16.58 14.16
CA HIS A 112 2.50 -17.75 13.30
C HIS A 112 2.88 -17.52 11.84
N ARG A 113 3.83 -16.69 11.58
CA ARG A 113 4.36 -16.29 10.27
C ARG A 113 4.54 -17.44 9.27
N TRP A 114 4.77 -18.67 9.76
CA TRP A 114 5.14 -19.84 8.97
C TRP A 114 4.07 -20.94 8.98
N VAL A 115 2.95 -20.71 9.62
CA VAL A 115 1.89 -21.72 9.76
C VAL A 115 0.91 -21.61 8.60
N ASN A 116 0.70 -22.73 7.90
CA ASN A 116 -0.37 -22.83 6.91
C ASN A 116 -1.72 -23.02 7.64
N TYR A 117 -2.25 -21.90 8.15
CA TYR A 117 -3.51 -21.88 8.90
C TYR A 117 -4.71 -22.20 8.01
N GLU A 118 -4.67 -21.85 6.73
CA GLU A 118 -5.77 -22.12 5.78
C GLU A 118 -6.04 -23.61 5.67
N SER A 119 -4.99 -24.43 5.55
CA SER A 119 -5.13 -25.88 5.54
C SER A 119 -5.51 -26.43 6.92
N MET A 120 -4.94 -25.85 7.98
CA MET A 120 -5.10 -26.34 9.35
C MET A 120 -6.47 -26.00 9.93
N LEU A 121 -7.04 -24.83 9.58
CA LEU A 121 -8.35 -24.36 10.04
C LEU A 121 -9.44 -24.46 8.95
N LYS A 122 -9.21 -25.20 7.87
CA LYS A 122 -10.13 -25.33 6.75
C LYS A 122 -11.55 -25.69 7.20
N GLU A 123 -11.66 -26.67 8.10
CA GLU A 123 -12.97 -27.16 8.61
C GLU A 123 -13.57 -26.24 9.68
N CYS A 124 -12.85 -25.15 10.04
CA CYS A 124 -13.30 -24.09 10.94
C CYS A 124 -13.75 -22.82 10.20
N LEU A 125 -13.68 -22.81 8.87
CA LEU A 125 -14.00 -21.65 8.06
C LEU A 125 -15.49 -21.36 8.09
N VAL A 126 -15.86 -20.23 8.70
CA VAL A 126 -17.24 -19.73 8.81
C VAL A 126 -17.63 -18.93 7.55
N GLY A 127 -16.72 -18.08 7.05
CA GLY A 127 -17.00 -17.25 5.91
C GLY A 127 -15.98 -16.15 5.72
N ARG A 128 -16.42 -15.03 5.16
CA ARG A 128 -15.55 -13.85 4.94
C ARG A 128 -16.13 -12.62 5.62
N MET A 129 -15.27 -11.68 5.96
CA MET A 129 -15.71 -10.37 6.43
C MET A 129 -16.53 -9.66 5.36
N ALA A 130 -17.67 -9.12 5.74
CA ALA A 130 -18.45 -8.22 4.91
C ALA A 130 -17.60 -6.96 4.63
N ALA A 131 -17.64 -6.48 3.39
CA ALA A 131 -17.04 -5.18 3.06
C ALA A 131 -17.73 -4.12 3.94
N LYS A 132 -16.96 -3.25 4.61
CA LYS A 132 -17.55 -2.13 5.37
C LYS A 132 -18.46 -1.36 4.41
N PRO A 133 -19.73 -1.14 4.74
CA PRO A 133 -20.55 -0.27 3.93
C PRO A 133 -19.89 1.11 3.95
N SER A 134 -19.39 1.56 2.80
CA SER A 134 -19.17 2.98 2.62
C SER A 134 -20.54 3.61 2.81
N THR A 135 -20.67 4.47 3.80
CA THR A 135 -21.85 5.30 4.03
C THR A 135 -22.10 6.14 2.80
N LEU A 136 -22.83 5.57 1.84
CA LEU A 136 -23.37 6.28 0.71
C LEU A 136 -24.84 6.56 1.04
N ILE A 137 -25.09 7.83 1.30
CA ILE A 137 -26.43 8.41 1.36
C ILE A 137 -27.15 8.07 0.05
N HIS A 138 -28.33 7.47 0.17
CA HIS A 138 -29.23 7.23 -0.93
C HIS A 138 -29.64 8.55 -1.59
N GLY A 139 -29.10 8.78 -2.77
CA GLY A 139 -29.62 9.72 -3.75
C GLY A 139 -29.68 8.99 -5.09
N SER A 140 -30.90 8.67 -5.52
CA SER A 140 -31.21 8.01 -6.77
C SER A 140 -30.69 8.78 -7.96
N SER A 141 -29.79 8.24 -8.75
CA SER A 141 -29.77 8.28 -10.23
C SER A 141 -28.41 7.80 -10.78
N ASN A 142 -28.49 6.86 -11.69
CA ASN A 142 -27.50 6.40 -12.66
C ASN A 142 -26.17 7.15 -12.70
N THR A 143 -25.15 6.60 -12.06
CA THR A 143 -23.77 6.92 -12.40
C THR A 143 -22.88 5.71 -12.16
N GLN A 144 -22.16 5.37 -13.19
CA GLN A 144 -21.19 4.28 -13.25
C GLN A 144 -20.20 4.34 -12.07
N LYS A 145 -19.96 3.20 -11.46
CA LYS A 145 -18.94 3.01 -10.42
C LYS A 145 -17.57 3.45 -10.95
N ILE A 146 -17.13 4.61 -10.56
CA ILE A 146 -15.75 5.05 -10.75
C ILE A 146 -14.95 4.55 -9.55
N ASN A 147 -14.16 3.53 -9.75
CA ASN A 147 -13.09 3.20 -8.83
C ASN A 147 -12.01 4.29 -8.95
N PRO A 148 -11.67 5.03 -7.90
CA PRO A 148 -10.63 6.03 -7.97
C PRO A 148 -9.24 5.40 -7.82
N SER A 149 -8.76 4.76 -8.87
CA SER A 149 -7.32 4.57 -9.04
C SER A 149 -6.81 5.75 -9.85
N VAL A 150 -6.37 6.78 -9.16
CA VAL A 150 -5.93 8.02 -9.80
C VAL A 150 -4.47 7.90 -10.19
N ASN A 151 -4.22 7.39 -11.37
CA ASN A 151 -2.97 7.59 -12.09
C ASN A 151 -3.16 8.76 -13.04
N ARG A 152 -2.44 9.85 -12.86
CA ARG A 152 -2.58 11.07 -13.65
C ARG A 152 -1.28 11.54 -14.27
N LEU A 153 -1.42 12.02 -15.47
CA LEU A 153 -0.40 12.39 -16.44
C LEU A 153 -0.20 13.90 -16.53
N TYR A 154 1.05 14.34 -16.70
CA TYR A 154 1.37 15.68 -17.18
C TYR A 154 2.44 15.67 -18.26
N PRO A 155 2.36 16.55 -19.25
CA PRO A 155 3.42 16.76 -20.23
C PRO A 155 4.53 17.61 -19.61
N SER A 156 5.77 17.15 -19.70
CA SER A 156 6.96 17.92 -19.38
C SER A 156 7.48 18.60 -20.64
N SER A 157 7.68 19.90 -20.57
CA SER A 157 8.53 20.61 -21.51
C SER A 157 10.00 20.37 -21.17
N PRO A 158 10.90 20.23 -22.13
CA PRO A 158 12.30 19.96 -21.85
C PRO A 158 12.97 21.25 -21.37
N SER A 159 13.34 21.30 -20.11
CA SER A 159 14.21 22.35 -19.58
C SER A 159 15.59 21.77 -19.36
N THR A 160 16.53 22.34 -20.03
CA THR A 160 17.97 22.07 -19.97
C THR A 160 18.48 22.28 -18.55
N LEU A 161 19.00 21.23 -17.94
CA LEU A 161 19.56 21.20 -16.60
C LEU A 161 20.96 21.82 -16.60
N LEU A 162 21.19 22.80 -15.73
CA LEU A 162 22.48 23.09 -15.19
C LEU A 162 22.70 22.18 -13.97
N GLU A 163 23.49 21.15 -14.16
CA GLU A 163 24.00 20.29 -13.10
C GLU A 163 25.00 21.06 -12.23
N SER A 164 24.70 21.20 -10.96
CA SER A 164 25.68 21.48 -9.92
C SER A 164 26.37 20.18 -9.55
N ASN A 165 27.58 19.97 -10.06
CA ASN A 165 28.48 18.86 -9.76
C ASN A 165 28.96 18.95 -8.30
N LEU A 166 28.41 18.09 -7.44
CA LEU A 166 29.09 17.62 -6.22
C LEU A 166 29.36 16.12 -6.40
N PRO A 167 30.55 15.62 -6.08
CA PRO A 167 30.91 14.24 -6.35
C PRO A 167 30.12 13.29 -5.47
N SER A 168 29.32 12.45 -6.11
CA SER A 168 28.38 11.49 -5.52
C SER A 168 29.04 10.18 -5.07
N SER A 169 30.25 10.20 -4.51
CA SER A 169 31.05 8.99 -4.23
C SER A 169 31.22 8.62 -2.76
N LEU A 170 30.35 9.07 -1.83
CA LEU A 170 30.54 8.82 -0.39
C LEU A 170 29.32 8.22 0.35
N LEU A 171 28.44 7.51 -0.32
CA LEU A 171 27.51 6.63 0.41
C LEU A 171 28.04 5.20 0.29
N PRO A 172 28.34 4.51 1.40
CA PRO A 172 28.76 3.12 1.35
C PRO A 172 27.67 2.29 0.69
N PRO A 173 28.04 1.23 -0.06
CA PRO A 173 27.05 0.29 -0.61
C PRO A 173 26.19 -0.27 0.55
N PRO A 174 24.92 -0.62 0.29
CA PRO A 174 24.05 -1.15 1.34
C PRO A 174 24.71 -2.34 2.00
N THR A 175 24.87 -2.27 3.33
CA THR A 175 25.51 -3.35 4.10
C THR A 175 24.70 -4.62 3.93
N LYS A 176 25.36 -5.78 3.81
CA LYS A 176 24.73 -7.10 3.63
C LYS A 176 23.64 -7.42 4.67
N ASP A 177 23.73 -6.79 5.84
CA ASP A 177 22.77 -6.99 6.94
C ASP A 177 21.39 -6.39 6.66
N HIS A 178 21.27 -5.41 5.77
CA HIS A 178 20.01 -4.74 5.41
C HIS A 178 19.44 -5.22 4.06
N CYS A 179 20.14 -6.08 3.33
CA CYS A 179 19.65 -6.62 2.08
C CYS A 179 18.37 -7.47 2.34
N PRO A 180 17.27 -7.21 1.64
CA PRO A 180 16.10 -8.09 1.67
C PRO A 180 16.48 -9.51 1.27
N ARG A 181 15.64 -10.43 1.62
CA ARG A 181 15.72 -11.82 1.17
C ARG A 181 14.37 -12.26 0.70
N PHE A 182 14.32 -13.23 -0.18
CA PHE A 182 13.07 -13.87 -0.57
C PHE A 182 13.06 -15.35 -0.24
N ASP A 183 11.87 -15.91 -0.20
CA ASP A 183 11.60 -17.33 -0.11
C ASP A 183 10.37 -17.61 -0.95
N TRP A 184 10.15 -18.87 -1.31
CA TRP A 184 8.96 -19.27 -2.03
C TRP A 184 8.40 -20.57 -1.49
N PHE A 185 7.12 -20.74 -1.62
CA PHE A 185 6.41 -21.96 -1.25
C PHE A 185 5.24 -22.17 -2.21
N GLN A 186 4.72 -23.37 -2.22
CA GLN A 186 3.66 -23.74 -3.14
C GLN A 186 2.64 -24.66 -2.50
N THR A 187 1.45 -24.65 -3.08
CA THR A 187 0.44 -25.70 -2.95
C THR A 187 0.31 -26.41 -4.30
N ASP A 188 -0.62 -27.34 -4.43
CA ASP A 188 -0.86 -27.97 -5.73
C ASP A 188 -1.37 -26.96 -6.78
N VAL A 189 -2.04 -25.89 -6.35
CA VAL A 189 -2.72 -24.92 -7.23
C VAL A 189 -2.12 -23.52 -7.20
N THR A 190 -1.25 -23.18 -6.24
CA THR A 190 -0.63 -21.85 -6.13
C THR A 190 0.86 -21.93 -5.96
N VAL A 191 1.56 -20.90 -6.42
CA VAL A 191 2.94 -20.59 -6.08
C VAL A 191 3.02 -19.22 -5.45
N ASN A 192 3.76 -19.08 -4.37
CA ASN A 192 3.86 -17.88 -3.56
C ASN A 192 5.32 -17.50 -3.40
N ILE A 193 5.63 -16.23 -3.62
CA ILE A 193 6.94 -15.64 -3.36
C ILE A 193 6.77 -14.65 -2.21
N THR A 194 7.66 -14.72 -1.23
CA THR A 194 7.65 -13.84 -0.07
C THR A 194 8.97 -13.12 0.05
N VAL A 195 8.93 -11.78 -0.02
CA VAL A 195 10.09 -10.91 0.20
C VAL A 195 10.06 -10.41 1.64
N TYR A 196 11.19 -10.58 2.34
CA TYR A 196 11.43 -10.09 3.70
C TYR A 196 12.35 -8.89 3.64
N THR A 197 11.83 -7.71 3.94
CA THR A 197 12.55 -6.45 3.79
C THR A 197 13.45 -6.11 4.97
N LYS A 198 13.41 -6.91 6.05
CA LYS A 198 14.14 -6.69 7.32
C LYS A 198 13.86 -5.35 8.01
N CYS A 199 12.98 -4.54 7.45
CA CYS A 199 12.53 -3.27 8.04
C CYS A 199 11.02 -3.17 7.92
N LYS A 200 10.40 -2.37 8.80
CA LYS A 200 8.98 -2.04 8.67
C LYS A 200 8.74 -1.29 7.37
N ILE A 201 7.66 -1.62 6.70
CA ILE A 201 7.22 -0.96 5.48
C ILE A 201 6.28 0.16 5.90
N PRO A 202 6.56 1.43 5.55
CA PRO A 202 5.74 2.56 6.00
C PRO A 202 4.30 2.50 5.49
N THR A 203 4.07 1.90 4.30
CA THR A 203 2.74 1.79 3.68
C THR A 203 2.68 0.63 2.69
N SER A 204 1.45 0.20 2.36
CA SER A 204 1.19 -0.51 1.11
C SER A 204 1.51 0.42 -0.07
N GLY A 205 2.07 -0.09 -1.14
CA GLY A 205 2.34 0.71 -2.33
C GLY A 205 3.80 0.79 -2.73
N ILE A 206 4.63 -0.03 -2.12
CA ILE A 206 6.07 -0.09 -2.42
C ILE A 206 6.44 -1.22 -3.39
N THR A 207 5.46 -1.90 -3.98
CA THR A 207 5.72 -3.09 -4.79
C THR A 207 5.13 -2.95 -6.18
N VAL A 208 5.93 -3.30 -7.17
CA VAL A 208 5.50 -3.46 -8.55
C VAL A 208 5.79 -4.89 -8.98
N VAL A 209 4.80 -5.54 -9.56
CA VAL A 209 4.92 -6.91 -10.08
C VAL A 209 4.53 -6.91 -11.55
N ASP A 210 5.35 -7.53 -12.36
CA ASP A 210 5.10 -7.77 -13.78
C ASP A 210 5.26 -9.25 -14.06
N LEU A 211 4.24 -9.84 -14.64
CA LEU A 211 4.22 -11.21 -15.09
C LEU A 211 3.83 -11.23 -16.58
N GLN A 212 4.77 -11.50 -17.44
CA GLN A 212 4.55 -11.53 -18.88
C GLN A 212 5.33 -12.66 -19.55
N GLY A 213 4.65 -13.51 -20.32
CA GLY A 213 5.31 -14.61 -21.04
C GLY A 213 6.08 -15.56 -20.13
N GLY A 214 5.59 -15.81 -18.91
CA GLY A 214 6.28 -16.63 -17.91
C GLY A 214 7.44 -15.93 -17.20
N THR A 215 7.80 -14.70 -17.59
CA THR A 215 8.79 -13.88 -16.90
C THR A 215 8.14 -13.13 -15.76
N LEU A 216 8.65 -13.31 -14.56
CA LEU A 216 8.21 -12.60 -13.35
C LEU A 216 9.27 -11.58 -12.91
N ARG A 217 8.85 -10.33 -12.78
CA ARG A 217 9.63 -9.24 -12.22
C ARG A 217 8.90 -8.69 -10.98
N VAL A 218 9.52 -8.76 -9.81
CA VAL A 218 9.01 -8.18 -8.57
C VAL A 218 9.98 -7.14 -8.08
N GLU A 219 9.56 -5.89 -8.02
CA GLU A 219 10.37 -4.77 -7.55
C GLU A 219 9.77 -4.20 -6.27
N VAL A 220 10.57 -4.14 -5.20
CA VAL A 220 10.16 -3.65 -3.88
C VAL A 220 10.96 -2.42 -3.52
N PHE A 221 10.28 -1.27 -3.36
CA PHE A 221 10.91 0.01 -3.07
C PHE A 221 11.08 0.23 -1.57
N LEU A 222 12.30 0.45 -1.12
CA LEU A 222 12.66 0.65 0.28
C LEU A 222 13.34 2.02 0.45
N GLY A 223 12.57 3.09 0.35
CA GLY A 223 13.07 4.45 0.35
C GLY A 223 13.90 4.74 -0.90
N LYS A 224 15.19 5.03 -0.74
CA LYS A 224 16.12 5.29 -1.84
C LYS A 224 16.68 4.02 -2.51
N LEU A 225 16.33 2.86 -2.01
CA LEU A 225 16.78 1.56 -2.49
C LEU A 225 15.65 0.80 -3.17
N SER A 226 15.99 -0.10 -4.09
CA SER A 226 15.08 -1.03 -4.76
C SER A 226 15.63 -2.45 -4.68
N TYR A 227 14.78 -3.38 -4.30
CA TYR A 227 15.07 -4.80 -4.33
C TYR A 227 14.33 -5.45 -5.49
N LEU A 228 15.06 -6.16 -6.35
CA LEU A 228 14.53 -6.73 -7.57
C LEU A 228 14.67 -8.26 -7.58
N LEU A 229 13.55 -8.95 -7.77
CA LEU A 229 13.51 -10.34 -8.21
C LEU A 229 13.13 -10.39 -9.69
N HIS A 230 13.90 -11.13 -10.49
CA HIS A 230 13.67 -11.27 -11.92
C HIS A 230 13.93 -12.72 -12.34
N LEU A 231 12.87 -13.43 -12.70
CA LEU A 231 12.85 -14.87 -12.90
C LEU A 231 12.10 -15.25 -14.17
N GLN A 232 12.60 -16.24 -14.90
CA GLN A 232 11.78 -17.01 -15.81
C GLN A 232 11.17 -18.17 -15.01
N LEU A 233 9.84 -18.17 -14.82
CA LEU A 233 9.16 -19.21 -14.05
C LEU A 233 9.28 -20.58 -14.72
N SER A 234 9.36 -21.65 -13.90
CA SER A 234 9.50 -23.01 -14.39
C SER A 234 8.26 -23.52 -15.14
N HIS A 235 7.09 -23.04 -14.80
CA HIS A 235 5.83 -23.41 -15.40
C HIS A 235 4.90 -22.20 -15.49
N GLU A 236 3.83 -22.35 -16.26
CA GLU A 236 2.84 -21.31 -16.48
C GLU A 236 1.98 -21.05 -15.25
N VAL A 237 1.70 -19.79 -15.01
CA VAL A 237 0.75 -19.29 -14.01
C VAL A 237 -0.28 -18.41 -14.70
N GLN A 238 -1.44 -18.25 -14.04
CA GLN A 238 -2.49 -17.35 -14.52
C GLN A 238 -2.02 -15.90 -14.43
N GLU A 239 -2.47 -15.06 -15.34
CA GLU A 239 -2.14 -13.63 -15.38
C GLU A 239 -2.68 -12.88 -14.15
N HIS A 240 -3.73 -13.40 -13.53
CA HIS A 240 -4.27 -12.81 -12.30
C HIS A 240 -3.40 -13.20 -11.09
N LEU A 241 -2.76 -12.21 -10.51
CA LEU A 241 -1.94 -12.38 -9.31
C LEU A 241 -2.39 -11.43 -8.19
N SER A 242 -2.08 -11.78 -6.96
CA SER A 242 -2.33 -10.92 -5.81
C SER A 242 -1.05 -10.58 -5.05
N VAL A 243 -0.99 -9.33 -4.55
CA VAL A 243 0.13 -8.82 -3.77
C VAL A 243 -0.36 -8.41 -2.39
N HIS A 244 0.19 -9.04 -1.36
CA HIS A 244 -0.13 -8.76 0.03
C HIS A 244 1.07 -8.17 0.75
N THR A 245 0.88 -7.03 1.40
CA THR A 245 1.93 -6.34 2.14
C THR A 245 1.60 -6.32 3.62
N ALA A 246 2.41 -7.00 4.43
CA ALA A 246 2.36 -6.94 5.89
C ALA A 246 3.37 -5.91 6.39
N SER A 247 2.93 -4.66 6.50
CA SER A 247 3.78 -3.49 6.75
C SER A 247 4.53 -3.57 8.08
N ALA A 248 3.86 -4.00 9.15
CA ALA A 248 4.44 -4.08 10.49
C ALA A 248 5.63 -5.04 10.60
N VAL A 249 5.64 -6.10 9.78
CA VAL A 249 6.68 -7.14 9.78
C VAL A 249 7.63 -7.06 8.58
N GLY A 250 7.42 -6.08 7.70
CA GLY A 250 8.28 -5.91 6.52
C GLY A 250 8.22 -7.08 5.55
N ARG A 251 7.01 -7.55 5.21
CA ARG A 251 6.82 -8.67 4.31
C ARG A 251 5.93 -8.29 3.13
N VAL A 252 6.38 -8.66 1.94
CA VAL A 252 5.60 -8.59 0.70
C VAL A 252 5.43 -10.01 0.17
N GLN A 253 4.21 -10.42 -0.11
CA GLN A 253 3.88 -11.73 -0.66
C GLN A 253 3.18 -11.57 -2.00
N VAL A 254 3.69 -12.25 -3.02
CA VAL A 254 3.08 -12.36 -4.34
C VAL A 254 2.52 -13.78 -4.47
N CYS A 255 1.22 -13.90 -4.72
CA CYS A 255 0.54 -15.16 -4.90
C CYS A 255 0.06 -15.27 -6.35
N MET A 256 0.39 -16.37 -7.00
CA MET A 256 0.06 -16.71 -8.39
C MET A 256 -0.63 -18.07 -8.45
N HIS A 257 -1.68 -18.18 -9.25
CA HIS A 257 -2.34 -19.47 -9.52
C HIS A 257 -1.65 -20.20 -10.63
N LYS A 258 -1.38 -21.47 -10.44
CA LYS A 258 -0.83 -22.34 -11.47
C LYS A 258 -1.87 -22.61 -12.55
N VAL A 259 -1.47 -22.66 -13.80
CA VAL A 259 -2.32 -23.11 -14.91
C VAL A 259 -2.56 -24.61 -14.80
N SER A 260 -1.52 -25.38 -14.55
CA SER A 260 -1.59 -26.82 -14.31
C SER A 260 -1.28 -27.12 -12.86
N SER A 261 -2.13 -27.89 -12.18
CA SER A 261 -1.89 -28.35 -10.82
C SER A 261 -0.69 -29.27 -10.74
N GLY A 262 -0.01 -29.27 -9.61
CA GLY A 262 1.13 -30.13 -9.34
C GLY A 262 2.27 -29.42 -8.60
N GLN A 263 3.31 -30.18 -8.28
CA GLN A 263 4.47 -29.68 -7.55
C GLN A 263 5.57 -29.23 -8.52
N TRP A 264 6.10 -28.05 -8.30
CA TRP A 264 7.27 -27.54 -9.03
C TRP A 264 8.55 -27.97 -8.32
N ALA A 265 9.52 -28.45 -9.06
CA ALA A 265 10.82 -28.81 -8.51
C ALA A 265 11.65 -27.57 -8.15
N LYS A 266 11.47 -26.49 -8.90
CA LYS A 266 12.13 -25.18 -8.69
C LYS A 266 11.18 -24.05 -9.07
N LEU A 267 11.40 -22.86 -8.53
CA LEU A 267 10.60 -21.68 -8.84
C LEU A 267 10.80 -21.22 -10.30
N GLY A 268 12.02 -21.20 -10.74
CA GLY A 268 12.38 -20.75 -12.09
C GLY A 268 13.88 -20.51 -12.23
N GLU A 269 14.29 -19.96 -13.36
CA GLU A 269 15.67 -19.56 -13.64
C GLU A 269 15.87 -18.06 -13.39
N PRO A 270 16.97 -17.67 -12.72
CA PRO A 270 17.28 -16.25 -12.53
C PRO A 270 17.61 -15.58 -13.85
N LEU A 271 17.08 -14.38 -14.05
CA LEU A 271 17.38 -13.49 -15.17
C LEU A 271 18.32 -12.36 -14.71
N GLU A 272 18.69 -11.50 -15.66
CA GLU A 272 19.57 -10.37 -15.39
C GLU A 272 19.07 -9.52 -14.20
N SER A 273 19.99 -9.11 -13.33
CA SER A 273 19.72 -8.33 -12.12
C SER A 273 18.80 -9.00 -11.09
N HIS A 274 18.61 -10.35 -11.18
CA HIS A 274 17.89 -11.10 -10.16
C HIS A 274 18.55 -10.98 -8.79
N ASP A 275 17.73 -10.94 -7.73
CA ASP A 275 18.14 -10.83 -6.32
C ASP A 275 19.10 -9.64 -6.06
N SER A 276 18.87 -8.53 -6.76
CA SER A 276 19.69 -7.33 -6.66
C SER A 276 19.08 -6.29 -5.72
N PHE A 277 19.95 -5.58 -4.97
CA PHE A 277 19.55 -4.52 -4.05
C PHE A 277 20.42 -3.30 -4.32
N LEU A 278 19.85 -2.31 -5.00
CA LEU A 278 20.56 -1.16 -5.55
C LEU A 278 19.87 0.16 -5.18
N HIS A 279 20.59 1.26 -5.31
CA HIS A 279 19.97 2.59 -5.25
C HIS A 279 19.02 2.78 -6.45
N ARG A 280 17.83 3.30 -6.20
CA ARG A 280 16.80 3.55 -7.25
C ARG A 280 17.33 4.44 -8.39
N LYS A 281 18.20 5.39 -8.08
CA LYS A 281 18.84 6.25 -9.08
C LYS A 281 19.76 5.49 -10.05
N ASP A 282 20.28 4.33 -9.62
CA ASP A 282 21.19 3.49 -10.41
C ASP A 282 20.45 2.37 -11.14
N CYS A 283 19.13 2.23 -10.90
CA CYS A 283 18.28 1.26 -11.58
C CYS A 283 17.75 1.82 -12.90
N ALA A 284 17.81 1.03 -13.96
CA ALA A 284 17.16 1.38 -15.21
C ALA A 284 15.63 1.42 -15.03
N LEU A 285 14.98 2.44 -15.60
CA LEU A 285 13.52 2.54 -15.58
C LEU A 285 12.91 1.44 -16.47
N PHE A 286 12.05 0.64 -15.87
CA PHE A 286 11.29 -0.37 -16.59
C PHE A 286 9.96 0.23 -17.07
N TYR A 287 9.67 0.13 -18.37
CA TYR A 287 8.49 0.69 -19.01
C TYR A 287 7.50 -0.39 -19.43
N ARG A 288 6.22 -0.13 -19.19
CA ARG A 288 5.10 -1.02 -19.51
C ARG A 288 4.22 -0.36 -20.56
N LYS A 289 3.92 -1.08 -21.64
CA LYS A 289 2.99 -0.60 -22.66
C LYS A 289 1.57 -0.64 -22.11
N CYS A 290 0.88 0.48 -22.14
CA CYS A 290 -0.49 0.61 -21.65
C CYS A 290 -1.44 0.94 -22.79
N VAL A 291 -2.70 0.55 -22.62
CA VAL A 291 -3.78 0.85 -23.57
C VAL A 291 -4.61 2.00 -23.01
N LEU A 292 -4.87 3.02 -23.82
CA LEU A 292 -5.79 4.09 -23.47
C LEU A 292 -7.23 3.57 -23.53
N VAL A 293 -7.91 3.55 -22.39
CA VAL A 293 -9.30 3.10 -22.29
C VAL A 293 -10.28 4.25 -22.47
N SER A 294 -10.00 5.40 -21.84
CA SER A 294 -10.86 6.56 -21.95
C SER A 294 -10.11 7.88 -21.70
N LYS A 295 -10.67 8.95 -22.22
CA LYS A 295 -10.25 10.34 -21.99
C LYS A 295 -11.47 11.15 -21.61
N THR A 296 -11.38 11.91 -20.52
CA THR A 296 -12.43 12.82 -20.04
C THR A 296 -11.85 14.21 -19.85
N HIS A 297 -12.46 15.23 -20.45
CA HIS A 297 -12.08 16.61 -20.22
C HIS A 297 -12.58 17.09 -18.85
N VAL A 298 -11.71 17.73 -18.09
CA VAL A 298 -12.01 18.25 -16.74
C VAL A 298 -12.06 19.77 -16.74
N THR A 299 -11.06 20.41 -17.38
CA THR A 299 -11.02 21.86 -17.61
C THR A 299 -10.69 22.12 -19.07
N HIS A 300 -10.62 23.40 -19.47
CA HIS A 300 -10.31 23.79 -20.85
C HIS A 300 -8.93 23.27 -21.34
N ASP A 301 -8.00 23.02 -20.42
CA ASP A 301 -6.62 22.59 -20.72
C ASP A 301 -6.23 21.27 -20.03
N THR A 302 -7.11 20.67 -19.25
CA THR A 302 -6.84 19.47 -18.46
C THR A 302 -7.79 18.33 -18.81
N SER A 303 -7.24 17.15 -19.01
CA SER A 303 -7.99 15.91 -19.26
C SER A 303 -7.53 14.78 -18.35
N VAL A 304 -8.45 13.91 -18.00
CA VAL A 304 -8.18 12.63 -17.31
C VAL A 304 -8.10 11.53 -18.35
N PHE A 305 -7.04 10.76 -18.28
CA PHE A 305 -6.85 9.59 -19.12
C PHE A 305 -6.87 8.33 -18.25
N HIS A 306 -7.64 7.33 -18.66
CA HIS A 306 -7.62 6.02 -18.05
C HIS A 306 -6.81 5.07 -18.93
N PHE A 307 -5.79 4.47 -18.33
CA PHE A 307 -4.95 3.48 -19.00
C PHE A 307 -5.12 2.12 -18.35
N GLN A 308 -5.24 1.10 -19.18
CA GLN A 308 -5.18 -0.28 -18.76
C GLN A 308 -3.73 -0.75 -18.78
N MET A 309 -3.26 -1.26 -17.64
CA MET A 309 -1.96 -1.91 -17.54
C MET A 309 -1.99 -3.26 -18.24
N PRO A 310 -0.84 -3.78 -18.68
CA PRO A 310 -0.77 -5.13 -19.22
C PRO A 310 -1.31 -6.15 -18.22
N PRO A 311 -1.98 -7.22 -18.68
CA PRO A 311 -2.36 -8.36 -17.84
C PRO A 311 -1.13 -8.87 -17.06
N GLY A 312 -1.32 -9.34 -15.81
CA GLY A 312 -0.22 -9.76 -14.96
C GLY A 312 0.60 -8.63 -14.35
N THR A 313 0.21 -7.38 -14.55
CA THR A 313 0.89 -6.23 -13.91
C THR A 313 0.09 -5.71 -12.72
N VAL A 314 0.74 -5.66 -11.54
CA VAL A 314 0.26 -4.96 -10.35
C VAL A 314 1.24 -3.85 -10.03
N MET A 315 0.81 -2.60 -10.17
CA MET A 315 1.63 -1.44 -9.88
C MET A 315 0.97 -0.58 -8.80
N GLN A 316 1.63 -0.49 -7.67
CA GLN A 316 1.27 0.40 -6.59
C GLN A 316 2.26 1.56 -6.58
N ILE A 317 1.76 2.78 -6.73
CA ILE A 317 2.60 3.97 -6.73
C ILE A 317 2.63 4.50 -5.29
N PRO A 318 3.81 4.64 -4.66
CA PRO A 318 3.92 5.25 -3.34
C PRO A 318 3.34 6.67 -3.32
N VAL A 319 2.80 7.07 -2.16
CA VAL A 319 2.27 8.43 -1.98
C VAL A 319 3.38 9.46 -2.19
N GLY A 320 3.11 10.49 -2.99
CA GLY A 320 4.08 11.54 -3.32
C GLY A 320 5.11 11.17 -4.41
N GLU A 321 5.03 9.97 -4.97
CA GLU A 321 5.83 9.58 -6.14
C GLU A 321 5.04 9.74 -7.45
N HIS A 322 5.76 9.74 -8.57
CA HIS A 322 5.25 9.92 -9.93
C HIS A 322 5.74 8.80 -10.86
N VAL A 323 5.22 8.76 -12.06
CA VAL A 323 5.67 7.89 -13.15
C VAL A 323 6.04 8.73 -14.37
N TYR A 324 6.97 8.25 -15.16
CA TYR A 324 7.28 8.81 -16.46
C TYR A 324 6.45 8.14 -17.54
N LEU A 325 6.03 8.94 -18.50
CA LEU A 325 5.33 8.49 -19.68
C LEU A 325 6.23 8.60 -20.88
N LYS A 326 6.28 7.54 -21.68
CA LYS A 326 7.06 7.50 -22.91
C LYS A 326 6.16 7.13 -24.07
N THR A 327 6.17 7.94 -25.13
CA THR A 327 5.50 7.63 -26.39
C THR A 327 6.51 7.68 -27.53
N THR A 328 6.24 6.94 -28.59
CA THR A 328 6.97 7.03 -29.85
C THR A 328 6.19 7.96 -30.78
N VAL A 329 6.87 8.82 -31.52
CA VAL A 329 6.29 9.88 -32.35
C VAL A 329 5.31 9.37 -33.46
N LYS A 330 5.26 8.06 -33.70
CA LYS A 330 4.40 7.42 -34.69
C LYS A 330 3.54 6.29 -34.15
N GLY A 331 3.31 6.19 -32.85
CA GLY A 331 2.66 5.00 -32.30
C GLY A 331 1.52 5.28 -31.36
N ASP A 332 0.47 4.51 -31.49
CA ASP A 332 -0.71 4.51 -30.62
C ASP A 332 -0.45 3.91 -29.23
N SER A 333 0.82 3.62 -28.88
CA SER A 333 1.18 3.02 -27.60
C SER A 333 1.88 4.00 -26.67
N LEU A 334 1.39 4.09 -25.45
CA LEU A 334 2.01 4.80 -24.36
C LEU A 334 2.67 3.78 -23.41
N ALA A 335 3.87 4.10 -22.96
CA ALA A 335 4.55 3.29 -21.95
C ALA A 335 4.70 4.05 -20.63
N ILE A 336 4.42 3.35 -19.50
CA ILE A 336 4.48 3.89 -18.15
C ILE A 336 5.67 3.28 -17.42
N SER A 337 6.50 4.13 -16.80
CA SER A 337 7.66 3.68 -16.01
C SER A 337 7.27 3.07 -14.68
N SER A 338 8.23 2.40 -14.02
CA SER A 338 8.18 2.19 -12.57
C SER A 338 8.03 3.52 -11.82
N PRO A 339 7.42 3.54 -10.62
CA PRO A 339 7.32 4.73 -9.79
C PRO A 339 8.69 5.35 -9.51
N ASN A 340 8.74 6.69 -9.47
CA ASN A 340 9.94 7.45 -9.16
C ASN A 340 9.58 8.62 -8.24
N GLY A 341 10.54 9.06 -7.42
CA GLY A 341 10.38 10.18 -6.49
C GLY A 341 11.22 10.03 -5.24
N SER A 342 11.37 11.12 -4.52
CA SER A 342 12.16 11.20 -3.29
C SER A 342 11.33 11.48 -2.04
N PHE A 343 10.01 11.53 -2.17
CA PHE A 343 9.12 11.83 -1.05
C PHE A 343 9.17 10.72 0.00
N SER A 344 9.27 11.11 1.26
CA SER A 344 9.26 10.19 2.39
C SER A 344 8.02 10.41 3.24
N LEU A 345 7.33 9.32 3.58
CA LEU A 345 6.19 9.37 4.49
C LEU A 345 6.59 9.43 5.98
N ARG A 346 7.88 9.25 6.30
CA ARG A 346 8.34 9.26 7.70
C ARG A 346 7.95 10.52 8.48
N PRO A 347 8.11 11.74 7.92
CA PRO A 347 7.70 12.95 8.64
C PRO A 347 6.20 12.97 8.95
N LEU A 348 5.37 12.32 8.13
CA LEU A 348 3.92 12.35 8.28
C LEU A 348 3.39 11.47 9.42
N HIS A 349 4.15 10.51 9.94
CA HIS A 349 3.66 9.62 11.00
C HIS A 349 3.36 10.33 12.32
N ASP A 350 4.11 11.37 12.61
CA ASP A 350 4.06 12.07 13.91
C ASP A 350 3.49 13.49 13.83
N ILE A 351 3.04 13.91 12.63
CA ILE A 351 2.51 15.28 12.47
C ILE A 351 1.13 15.44 13.10
N THR A 352 0.88 16.65 13.54
CA THR A 352 -0.44 17.11 13.99
C THR A 352 -1.11 18.02 12.97
N HIS A 353 -0.34 18.73 12.13
CA HIS A 353 -0.83 19.66 11.13
C HIS A 353 -0.11 19.47 9.80
N LEU A 354 -0.87 19.33 8.74
CA LEU A 354 -0.38 19.27 7.37
C LEU A 354 -0.88 20.48 6.59
N TYR A 355 0.07 21.23 6.02
CA TYR A 355 -0.23 22.36 5.14
C TYR A 355 0.15 22.01 3.71
N LEU A 356 -0.78 22.19 2.79
CA LEU A 356 -0.63 21.88 1.37
C LEU A 356 -0.80 23.15 0.56
N LEU A 357 0.26 23.58 -0.13
CA LEU A 357 0.26 24.75 -1.00
C LEU A 357 0.38 24.26 -2.44
N ALA A 358 -0.70 24.36 -3.18
CA ALA A 358 -0.80 23.86 -4.56
C ALA A 358 -1.16 24.97 -5.54
N ALA A 359 -0.53 24.97 -6.72
CA ALA A 359 -0.92 25.86 -7.81
C ALA A 359 -1.21 25.08 -9.09
N GLY A 360 -2.43 25.24 -9.64
CA GLY A 360 -2.87 24.54 -10.83
C GLY A 360 -2.69 23.04 -10.73
N THR A 361 -2.01 22.44 -11.71
CA THR A 361 -1.72 21.00 -11.74
C THR A 361 -0.82 20.51 -10.60
N GLY A 362 -0.18 21.40 -9.84
CA GLY A 362 0.52 21.06 -8.60
C GLY A 362 -0.36 20.45 -7.52
N PHE A 363 -1.67 20.44 -7.70
CA PHE A 363 -2.62 19.73 -6.84
C PHE A 363 -2.44 18.19 -6.88
N THR A 364 -1.90 17.62 -7.95
CA THR A 364 -1.88 16.17 -8.15
C THR A 364 -1.21 15.35 -7.03
N PRO A 365 -0.01 15.67 -6.52
CA PRO A 365 0.53 14.95 -5.38
C PRO A 365 -0.29 15.18 -4.10
N MET A 366 -0.97 16.33 -3.98
CA MET A 366 -1.76 16.69 -2.80
C MET A 366 -2.99 15.79 -2.64
N ALA A 367 -3.65 15.42 -3.74
CA ALA A 367 -4.86 14.57 -3.70
C ALA A 367 -4.64 13.25 -2.94
N ARG A 368 -3.50 12.59 -3.17
CA ARG A 368 -3.18 11.35 -2.46
C ARG A 368 -2.69 11.59 -1.04
N LEU A 369 -1.99 12.69 -0.79
CA LEU A 369 -1.54 13.07 0.56
C LEU A 369 -2.73 13.36 1.47
N ILE A 370 -3.72 14.12 1.02
CA ILE A 370 -4.95 14.40 1.76
C ILE A 370 -5.60 13.08 2.17
N ARG A 371 -5.87 12.21 1.20
CA ARG A 371 -6.50 10.91 1.47
C ARG A 371 -5.68 10.04 2.43
N PHE A 372 -4.37 10.00 2.23
CA PHE A 372 -3.46 9.23 3.08
C PHE A 372 -3.47 9.74 4.52
N THR A 373 -3.31 11.03 4.72
CA THR A 373 -3.18 11.60 6.07
C THR A 373 -4.47 11.53 6.86
N LEU A 374 -5.61 11.79 6.24
CA LEU A 374 -6.92 11.69 6.88
C LEU A 374 -7.22 10.28 7.40
N HIS A 375 -6.76 9.22 6.68
CA HIS A 375 -7.07 7.84 7.04
C HIS A 375 -5.98 7.12 7.86
N ASN A 376 -4.71 7.57 7.76
CA ASN A 376 -3.58 6.78 8.28
C ASN A 376 -2.75 7.50 9.36
N VAL A 377 -2.98 8.80 9.60
CA VAL A 377 -2.20 9.55 10.60
C VAL A 377 -3.06 9.79 11.84
N GLY A 378 -2.85 8.97 12.87
CA GLY A 378 -3.68 8.99 14.08
C GLY A 378 -3.62 10.31 14.87
N ASN A 379 -2.46 10.97 14.88
CA ASN A 379 -2.25 12.22 15.62
C ASN A 379 -2.67 13.46 14.82
N LEU A 380 -3.15 13.30 13.59
CA LEU A 380 -3.53 14.42 12.75
C LEU A 380 -4.72 15.17 13.34
N ARG A 381 -4.54 16.47 13.53
CA ARG A 381 -5.59 17.39 13.98
C ARG A 381 -6.17 18.19 12.83
N ASN A 382 -5.30 18.59 11.87
CA ASN A 382 -5.75 19.39 10.75
C ASN A 382 -4.90 19.15 9.49
N THR A 383 -5.57 19.11 8.34
CA THR A 383 -4.97 19.14 7.00
C THR A 383 -5.58 20.33 6.26
N LYS A 384 -4.76 21.29 5.88
CA LYS A 384 -5.22 22.50 5.19
C LYS A 384 -4.63 22.57 3.79
N LEU A 385 -5.50 22.73 2.79
CA LEU A 385 -5.13 22.95 1.40
C LEU A 385 -5.39 24.39 1.00
N MET A 386 -4.35 25.14 0.61
CA MET A 386 -4.49 26.41 -0.10
C MET A 386 -4.21 26.16 -1.58
N PHE A 387 -5.25 26.36 -2.41
CA PHE A 387 -5.22 25.96 -3.80
C PHE A 387 -5.34 27.17 -4.72
N PHE A 388 -4.25 27.50 -5.42
CA PHE A 388 -4.11 28.67 -6.29
C PHE A 388 -4.41 28.29 -7.73
N ASN A 389 -5.33 29.00 -8.35
CA ASN A 389 -5.70 28.87 -9.77
C ASN A 389 -5.86 30.26 -10.42
N ARG A 390 -5.99 30.31 -11.73
CA ARG A 390 -6.28 31.58 -12.42
C ARG A 390 -7.75 31.96 -12.28
N GLN A 391 -8.61 31.08 -12.73
CA GLN A 391 -10.06 31.25 -12.76
C GLN A 391 -10.74 30.10 -12.03
N GLU A 392 -11.99 30.27 -11.73
CA GLU A 392 -12.82 29.27 -11.05
C GLU A 392 -12.96 27.98 -11.86
N SER A 393 -13.05 28.06 -13.18
CA SER A 393 -13.10 26.93 -14.11
C SER A 393 -11.83 26.09 -14.13
N ASP A 394 -10.70 26.59 -13.60
CA ASP A 394 -9.42 25.90 -13.56
C ASP A 394 -9.26 25.06 -12.28
N ILE A 395 -10.17 25.19 -11.32
CA ILE A 395 -10.10 24.46 -10.05
C ILE A 395 -10.40 22.99 -10.29
N LEU A 396 -9.36 22.16 -10.18
CA LEU A 396 -9.51 20.72 -10.29
C LEU A 396 -10.25 20.14 -9.10
N TRP A 397 -11.29 19.34 -9.34
CA TRP A 397 -12.11 18.67 -8.31
C TRP A 397 -12.67 19.60 -7.24
N ARG A 398 -13.15 20.75 -7.65
CA ARG A 398 -13.71 21.72 -6.73
C ARG A 398 -14.82 21.11 -5.87
N SER A 399 -15.84 20.54 -6.52
CA SER A 399 -16.98 19.96 -5.81
C SER A 399 -16.57 18.87 -4.81
N GLU A 400 -15.64 18.03 -5.21
CA GLU A 400 -15.15 16.93 -4.36
C GLU A 400 -14.32 17.45 -3.17
N LEU A 401 -13.57 18.55 -3.36
CA LEU A 401 -12.80 19.16 -2.28
C LEU A 401 -13.69 19.89 -1.30
N ASP A 402 -14.69 20.61 -1.79
CA ASP A 402 -15.65 21.34 -0.96
C ASP A 402 -16.50 20.35 -0.15
N GLN A 403 -16.99 19.26 -0.77
CA GLN A 403 -17.69 18.19 -0.07
C GLN A 403 -16.80 17.50 0.98
N LEU A 404 -15.53 17.25 0.66
CA LEU A 404 -14.61 16.67 1.62
C LEU A 404 -14.41 17.58 2.83
N ALA A 405 -14.32 18.89 2.61
CA ALA A 405 -14.19 19.85 3.71
C ALA A 405 -15.46 19.96 4.58
N GLU A 406 -16.63 19.69 3.99
CA GLU A 406 -17.89 19.62 4.74
C GLU A 406 -18.02 18.33 5.57
N MET A 407 -17.47 17.22 5.07
CA MET A 407 -17.60 15.89 5.69
C MET A 407 -16.51 15.59 6.73
N GLU A 408 -15.31 16.15 6.57
CA GLU A 408 -14.13 15.84 7.36
C GLU A 408 -13.68 17.05 8.18
N GLU A 409 -14.00 17.08 9.47
CA GLU A 409 -13.64 18.17 10.39
C GLU A 409 -12.14 18.49 10.42
N LYS A 410 -11.31 17.52 10.03
CA LYS A 410 -9.85 17.67 9.98
C LYS A 410 -9.34 18.20 8.66
N PHE A 411 -10.22 18.52 7.71
CA PHE A 411 -9.83 19.01 6.39
C PHE A 411 -10.41 20.39 6.11
N GLU A 412 -9.56 21.32 5.68
CA GLU A 412 -9.95 22.66 5.26
C GLU A 412 -9.36 22.96 3.88
N VAL A 413 -10.17 23.49 2.97
CA VAL A 413 -9.71 23.96 1.66
C VAL A 413 -9.98 25.46 1.51
N LYS A 414 -8.99 26.18 0.96
CA LYS A 414 -9.10 27.61 0.63
C LYS A 414 -8.69 27.81 -0.83
N HIS A 415 -9.64 28.17 -1.66
CA HIS A 415 -9.40 28.49 -3.07
C HIS A 415 -8.98 29.95 -3.22
N VAL A 416 -7.89 30.19 -3.95
CA VAL A 416 -7.34 31.52 -4.24
C VAL A 416 -7.26 31.71 -5.75
N LEU A 417 -7.87 32.75 -6.28
CA LEU A 417 -7.89 33.04 -7.72
C LEU A 417 -7.12 34.32 -8.05
N SER A 418 -6.25 34.24 -9.07
CA SER A 418 -5.48 35.38 -9.54
C SER A 418 -6.25 36.24 -10.54
N GLU A 419 -7.22 35.67 -11.25
CA GLU A 419 -8.06 36.31 -12.24
C GLU A 419 -9.54 35.91 -12.02
N PRO A 420 -10.11 36.22 -10.84
CA PRO A 420 -11.48 35.81 -10.53
C PRO A 420 -12.50 36.65 -11.27
N SER A 421 -13.71 36.11 -11.49
CA SER A 421 -14.87 36.87 -11.89
C SER A 421 -15.33 37.83 -10.78
N ASP A 422 -16.18 38.80 -11.12
CA ASP A 422 -16.72 39.77 -10.14
C ASP A 422 -17.55 39.07 -9.04
N ASP A 423 -18.24 38.00 -9.38
CA ASP A 423 -19.06 37.20 -8.46
C ASP A 423 -18.27 36.30 -7.50
N TRP A 424 -16.94 36.21 -7.66
CA TRP A 424 -16.13 35.41 -6.79
C TRP A 424 -16.03 35.95 -5.38
N THR A 425 -16.50 35.19 -4.41
CA THR A 425 -16.51 35.57 -2.99
C THR A 425 -15.33 35.06 -2.18
N GLY A 426 -14.51 34.16 -2.77
CA GLY A 426 -13.32 33.59 -2.13
C GLY A 426 -12.10 34.51 -2.18
N CYS A 427 -10.93 33.94 -1.81
CA CYS A 427 -9.68 34.67 -1.80
C CYS A 427 -9.24 35.08 -3.22
N ARG A 428 -8.65 36.28 -3.34
CA ARG A 428 -8.16 36.83 -4.60
C ARG A 428 -6.67 37.12 -4.52
N GLY A 429 -5.97 36.99 -5.64
CA GLY A 429 -4.56 37.33 -5.77
C GLY A 429 -3.64 36.17 -5.99
N ARG A 430 -2.37 36.42 -5.75
CA ARG A 430 -1.27 35.42 -5.80
C ARG A 430 -0.76 35.17 -4.40
N ILE A 431 0.04 34.12 -4.25
CA ILE A 431 0.63 33.77 -2.95
C ILE A 431 1.45 34.93 -2.40
N ASP A 432 1.17 35.33 -1.17
CA ASP A 432 1.89 36.32 -0.40
C ASP A 432 1.95 35.97 1.09
N ALA A 433 2.71 36.76 1.85
CA ALA A 433 2.91 36.51 3.28
C ALA A 433 1.60 36.66 4.08
N SER A 434 0.71 37.57 3.70
CA SER A 434 -0.51 37.85 4.44
C SER A 434 -1.49 36.68 4.34
N LEU A 435 -1.70 36.16 3.12
CA LEU A 435 -2.54 34.98 2.88
C LEU A 435 -2.03 33.76 3.64
N LEU A 436 -0.71 33.58 3.70
CA LEU A 436 -0.12 32.45 4.41
C LEU A 436 -0.23 32.60 5.93
N MET A 437 -0.02 33.79 6.50
CA MET A 437 -0.14 34.02 7.94
C MET A 437 -1.55 33.77 8.45
N ASP A 438 -2.56 34.12 7.68
CA ASP A 438 -3.97 33.86 8.03
C ASP A 438 -4.32 32.37 7.96
N PHE A 439 -3.65 31.64 7.09
CA PHE A 439 -3.96 30.24 6.81
C PHE A 439 -3.14 29.25 7.63
N MET A 440 -1.85 29.52 7.79
CA MET A 440 -0.90 28.64 8.44
C MET A 440 -0.66 29.09 9.89
N SER A 441 -1.26 28.42 10.83
CA SER A 441 -0.98 28.64 12.25
C SER A 441 0.04 27.61 12.77
N ARG A 442 0.87 28.03 13.72
CA ARG A 442 1.78 27.10 14.41
C ARG A 442 1.38 27.03 15.91
N PRO A 443 0.37 26.21 16.25
CA PRO A 443 -0.05 26.04 17.65
C PRO A 443 1.12 25.53 18.51
N LYS A 444 1.11 25.89 19.80
CA LYS A 444 2.09 25.34 20.74
C LYS A 444 2.03 23.81 20.73
N GLU A 445 3.20 23.16 20.78
CA GLU A 445 3.35 21.70 20.72
C GLU A 445 2.86 21.04 19.42
N SER A 446 2.62 21.82 18.36
CA SER A 446 2.29 21.24 17.05
C SER A 446 3.52 20.74 16.32
N ARG A 447 3.37 19.61 15.64
CA ARG A 447 4.31 19.12 14.63
C ARG A 447 3.71 19.39 13.26
N CYS A 448 4.25 20.39 12.60
CA CYS A 448 3.75 20.84 11.30
C CYS A 448 4.58 20.25 10.17
N PHE A 449 3.95 19.99 9.04
CA PHE A 449 4.65 19.64 7.80
C PHE A 449 4.00 20.39 6.64
N VAL A 450 4.82 20.92 5.74
CA VAL A 450 4.37 21.74 4.62
C VAL A 450 4.77 21.07 3.32
N CYS A 451 3.80 20.84 2.44
CA CYS A 451 4.04 20.33 1.09
C CYS A 451 3.69 21.40 0.07
N ILE A 452 4.61 21.64 -0.86
CA ILE A 452 4.49 22.68 -1.88
C ILE A 452 4.61 22.04 -3.26
N CYS A 453 3.68 22.34 -4.18
CA CYS A 453 3.75 21.91 -5.57
C CYS A 453 3.07 22.90 -6.51
N GLY A 454 3.69 23.14 -7.66
CA GLY A 454 3.20 24.05 -8.69
C GLY A 454 4.32 24.51 -9.62
N PRO A 455 4.08 25.52 -10.45
CA PRO A 455 5.11 26.11 -11.30
C PRO A 455 6.32 26.57 -10.51
N THR A 456 7.52 26.47 -11.10
CA THR A 456 8.78 26.81 -10.43
C THR A 456 8.80 28.20 -9.76
N PRO A 457 8.26 29.29 -10.34
CA PRO A 457 8.20 30.57 -9.64
C PRO A 457 7.34 30.52 -8.38
N PHE A 458 6.20 29.81 -8.42
CA PHE A 458 5.33 29.61 -7.26
C PHE A 458 6.04 28.83 -6.15
N THR A 459 6.65 27.69 -6.49
CA THR A 459 7.28 26.81 -5.47
C THR A 459 8.45 27.51 -4.79
N LYS A 460 9.26 28.29 -5.53
CA LYS A 460 10.37 29.09 -4.97
C LYS A 460 9.85 30.16 -4.02
N LEU A 461 8.83 30.94 -4.43
CA LEU A 461 8.26 31.98 -3.61
C LEU A 461 7.59 31.40 -2.34
N ALA A 462 6.75 30.38 -2.52
CA ALA A 462 6.07 29.70 -1.42
C ALA A 462 7.07 29.17 -0.38
N ARG A 463 8.13 28.48 -0.81
CA ARG A 463 9.19 27.99 0.08
C ARG A 463 9.84 29.11 0.86
N GLY A 464 10.22 30.20 0.20
CA GLY A 464 10.85 31.35 0.85
C GLY A 464 9.94 32.01 1.90
N LEU A 465 8.65 32.16 1.60
CA LEU A 465 7.67 32.70 2.54
C LEU A 465 7.45 31.78 3.76
N VAL A 466 7.35 30.48 3.53
CA VAL A 466 7.19 29.48 4.61
C VAL A 466 8.43 29.45 5.52
N GLN A 467 9.63 29.55 4.96
CA GLN A 467 10.88 29.66 5.75
C GLN A 467 10.91 30.97 6.57
N GLN A 468 10.47 32.10 6.02
CA GLN A 468 10.36 33.37 6.77
C GLN A 468 9.35 33.29 7.92
N MET A 469 8.34 32.39 7.84
CA MET A 469 7.40 32.09 8.92
C MET A 469 7.99 31.18 9.99
N GLY A 470 9.26 30.77 9.88
CA GLY A 470 9.98 29.97 10.88
C GLY A 470 9.85 28.45 10.73
N TYR A 471 9.42 27.96 9.56
CA TYR A 471 9.48 26.52 9.24
C TYR A 471 10.88 26.15 8.76
N CYS A 472 11.43 25.07 9.32
CA CYS A 472 12.75 24.56 8.89
C CYS A 472 12.67 23.67 7.66
N ASP A 473 13.82 23.39 7.05
CA ASP A 473 13.89 22.61 5.81
C ASP A 473 13.37 21.18 5.95
N GLU A 474 13.47 20.60 7.14
CA GLU A 474 12.95 19.27 7.48
C GLU A 474 11.42 19.24 7.56
N GLU A 475 10.79 20.39 7.80
CA GLU A 475 9.35 20.55 7.85
C GLU A 475 8.74 20.88 6.48
N ILE A 476 9.57 21.12 5.46
CA ILE A 476 9.12 21.57 4.13
C ILE A 476 9.51 20.56 3.06
N HIS A 477 8.53 20.07 2.32
CA HIS A 477 8.79 19.31 1.11
C HIS A 477 8.25 20.03 -0.12
N THR A 478 9.11 20.16 -1.14
CA THR A 478 8.71 20.73 -2.45
C THR A 478 8.72 19.60 -3.49
N PHE A 479 7.57 19.32 -4.07
CA PHE A 479 7.48 18.45 -5.23
C PHE A 479 7.99 19.20 -6.45
N LEU A 480 9.01 18.63 -7.08
CA LEU A 480 9.57 19.13 -8.34
C LEU A 480 8.92 18.33 -9.47
N GLY A 481 8.37 19.03 -10.47
CA GLY A 481 7.82 18.46 -11.69
C GLY A 481 8.91 18.21 -12.73
#